data_2a924c6a0cd8f439c5e6cb478b43dc87
#
_entry.id   2a924c6a0cd8f439c5e6cb478b43dc87
#
_cell.length_a   1.000
_cell.length_b   1.000
_cell.length_c   1.000
_cell.angle_alpha   90.00
_cell.angle_beta   90.00
_cell.angle_gamma   90.00
#
_symmetry.space_group_name_H-M   'P 1'
#
loop_
_entity.id
_entity.type
_entity.pdbx_description
1 polymer ?
#
loop_
_entity_poly.entity_id
_entity_poly.type
_entity_poly.pdbx_seq_one_letter_code
_entity_poly.pdbx_strand_id
1 'polypeptide(L)'
;MGANVKYKDSVFSFLFSDPDLLRELYCALENVTLPADVPVTINTLRDVLFMDRVNDISFEIGGKLVILIEHQSTVNPNMSLRLLMYIARVYEKILGNKNIYASKRISVPRPEFFVLYNGTAPYPAETVLKLSDTFEKTGSLGFPEKENADLELLAKVVNINQGKNEGIVKKCKTLAGYSAFVAKVREFEKECGDKEEAMKRAVRHCRDNDILKEFLEKNGTEVMNMLMTEWSWDDALAVRYEEGREEGREEIGGRGGA
;
A
#
# COMPACT_ATOMS: atom_id res chain seq x y z
N MET A 1 -9.61 -31.35 -9.90
CA MET A 1 -8.49 -30.69 -9.20
C MET A 1 -8.74 -29.20 -9.30
N GLY A 2 -9.39 -28.63 -8.30
CA GLY A 2 -9.74 -27.21 -8.26
C GLY A 2 -8.48 -26.40 -7.98
N ALA A 3 -8.07 -25.55 -8.92
CA ALA A 3 -7.06 -24.54 -8.69
C ALA A 3 -7.61 -23.59 -7.61
N ASN A 4 -7.01 -23.64 -6.44
CA ASN A 4 -7.30 -22.75 -5.34
C ASN A 4 -6.65 -21.40 -5.67
N VAL A 5 -7.33 -20.65 -6.52
CA VAL A 5 -6.88 -19.30 -6.91
C VAL A 5 -7.26 -18.38 -5.76
N LYS A 6 -6.32 -18.19 -4.85
CA LYS A 6 -6.39 -17.15 -3.83
C LYS A 6 -6.18 -15.80 -4.50
N TYR A 7 -7.21 -15.28 -5.13
CA TYR A 7 -7.23 -13.91 -5.66
C TYR A 7 -7.45 -12.96 -4.48
N LYS A 8 -6.35 -12.43 -3.99
CA LYS A 8 -6.31 -11.32 -3.05
C LYS A 8 -5.43 -10.20 -3.59
N ASP A 9 -5.42 -10.05 -4.90
CA ASP A 9 -4.75 -8.92 -5.53
C ASP A 9 -5.77 -7.78 -5.58
N SER A 10 -5.47 -6.65 -4.93
CA SER A 10 -6.31 -5.47 -4.95
C SER A 10 -6.46 -4.95 -6.38
N VAL A 11 -7.54 -4.22 -6.66
CA VAL A 11 -7.72 -3.51 -7.94
C VAL A 11 -6.50 -2.62 -8.24
N PHE A 12 -5.91 -2.04 -7.19
CA PHE A 12 -4.69 -1.27 -7.31
C PHE A 12 -3.52 -2.09 -7.84
N SER A 13 -3.22 -3.25 -7.20
CA SER A 13 -2.12 -4.13 -7.62
C SER A 13 -2.36 -4.71 -9.01
N PHE A 14 -3.61 -4.99 -9.36
CA PHE A 14 -3.99 -5.46 -10.69
C PHE A 14 -3.77 -4.38 -11.76
N LEU A 15 -4.18 -3.15 -11.48
CA LEU A 15 -3.98 -2.01 -12.38
C LEU A 15 -2.49 -1.71 -12.61
N PHE A 16 -1.67 -1.78 -11.55
CA PHE A 16 -0.23 -1.55 -11.61
C PHE A 16 0.59 -2.85 -11.77
N SER A 17 0.05 -3.87 -12.42
CA SER A 17 0.78 -5.08 -12.79
C SER A 17 1.67 -4.93 -14.03
N ASP A 18 1.62 -3.78 -14.72
CA ASP A 18 2.39 -3.46 -15.91
C ASP A 18 3.63 -2.63 -15.54
N PRO A 19 4.86 -3.02 -15.98
CA PRO A 19 6.09 -2.27 -15.72
C PRO A 19 6.07 -0.82 -16.20
N ASP A 20 5.39 -0.52 -17.31
CA ASP A 20 5.32 0.85 -17.85
C ASP A 20 4.42 1.73 -16.96
N LEU A 21 3.34 1.18 -16.42
CA LEU A 21 2.49 1.88 -15.45
C LEU A 21 3.19 2.08 -14.12
N LEU A 22 4.01 1.14 -13.67
CA LEU A 22 4.87 1.31 -12.48
C LEU A 22 5.94 2.38 -12.69
N ARG A 23 6.51 2.48 -13.90
CA ARG A 23 7.42 3.56 -14.27
C ARG A 23 6.74 4.92 -14.16
N GLU A 24 5.54 5.06 -14.75
CA GLU A 24 4.73 6.28 -14.69
C GLU A 24 4.43 6.68 -13.23
N LEU A 25 4.00 5.70 -12.43
CA LEU A 25 3.70 5.90 -11.02
C LEU A 25 4.92 6.40 -10.24
N TYR A 26 6.08 5.73 -10.38
CA TYR A 26 7.30 6.13 -9.71
C TYR A 26 7.77 7.53 -10.13
N CYS A 27 7.74 7.81 -11.43
CA CYS A 27 8.09 9.14 -11.95
C CYS A 27 7.19 10.24 -11.37
N ALA A 28 5.91 9.95 -11.17
CA ALA A 28 4.97 10.89 -10.56
C ALA A 28 5.25 11.09 -9.05
N LEU A 29 5.52 9.99 -8.30
CA LEU A 29 5.78 10.03 -6.86
C LEU A 29 7.06 10.80 -6.49
N GLU A 30 8.12 10.59 -7.27
CA GLU A 30 9.43 11.22 -7.03
C GLU A 30 9.67 12.47 -7.87
N ASN A 31 8.72 12.84 -8.73
CA ASN A 31 8.86 13.97 -9.65
C ASN A 31 10.14 13.90 -10.50
N VAL A 32 10.44 12.74 -11.04
CA VAL A 32 11.60 12.46 -11.89
C VAL A 32 11.17 11.94 -13.25
N THR A 33 12.10 11.95 -14.21
CA THR A 33 11.93 11.29 -15.50
C THR A 33 12.95 10.17 -15.61
N LEU A 34 12.47 8.94 -15.83
CA LEU A 34 13.33 7.80 -16.09
C LEU A 34 13.51 7.63 -17.61
N PRO A 35 14.74 7.40 -18.09
CA PRO A 35 14.97 7.00 -19.48
C PRO A 35 14.17 5.73 -19.82
N ALA A 36 13.66 5.66 -21.07
CA ALA A 36 12.80 4.56 -21.49
C ALA A 36 13.52 3.20 -21.53
N ASP A 37 14.84 3.20 -21.71
CA ASP A 37 15.71 2.03 -21.74
C ASP A 37 16.06 1.46 -20.35
N VAL A 38 15.79 2.21 -19.26
CA VAL A 38 16.01 1.69 -17.90
C VAL A 38 14.94 0.63 -17.57
N PRO A 39 15.30 -0.63 -17.31
CA PRO A 39 14.33 -1.69 -17.06
C PRO A 39 13.61 -1.49 -15.73
N VAL A 40 12.31 -1.76 -15.72
CA VAL A 40 11.48 -1.93 -14.52
C VAL A 40 11.10 -3.39 -14.41
N THR A 41 11.45 -4.02 -13.31
CA THR A 41 11.21 -5.46 -13.08
C THR A 41 10.37 -5.66 -11.83
N ILE A 42 9.22 -6.31 -11.98
CA ILE A 42 8.32 -6.57 -10.85
C ILE A 42 8.90 -7.70 -10.00
N ASN A 43 9.04 -7.46 -8.70
CA ASN A 43 9.42 -8.46 -7.73
C ASN A 43 8.15 -9.14 -7.19
N THR A 44 8.04 -10.45 -7.40
CA THR A 44 6.93 -11.22 -6.82
C THR A 44 7.21 -11.43 -5.34
N LEU A 45 6.46 -10.73 -4.47
CA LEU A 45 6.55 -10.89 -3.01
C LEU A 45 5.76 -12.11 -2.49
N ARG A 46 5.05 -12.83 -3.37
CA ARG A 46 4.17 -13.97 -2.98
C ARG A 46 4.88 -15.04 -2.15
N ASP A 47 6.18 -15.24 -2.36
CA ASP A 47 6.98 -16.23 -1.61
C ASP A 47 7.67 -15.63 -0.38
N VAL A 48 7.51 -14.32 -0.15
CA VAL A 48 8.24 -13.57 0.87
C VAL A 48 7.37 -13.17 2.05
N LEU A 49 6.04 -13.17 1.86
CA LEU A 49 5.12 -12.67 2.87
C LEU A 49 4.36 -13.81 3.56
N PHE A 50 4.51 -13.91 4.87
CA PHE A 50 3.73 -14.80 5.75
C PHE A 50 2.29 -14.33 5.98
N MET A 51 1.83 -13.27 5.33
CA MET A 51 0.52 -12.68 5.57
C MET A 51 -0.39 -12.76 4.36
N ASP A 52 -1.61 -13.17 4.60
CA ASP A 52 -2.72 -13.37 3.65
C ASP A 52 -3.20 -12.10 2.91
N ARG A 53 -2.50 -10.98 3.02
CA ARG A 53 -2.84 -9.69 2.40
C ARG A 53 -1.75 -9.25 1.46
N VAL A 54 -2.05 -9.28 0.17
CA VAL A 54 -1.17 -8.83 -0.90
C VAL A 54 -1.74 -7.54 -1.48
N ASN A 55 -1.56 -6.43 -0.76
CA ASN A 55 -1.82 -5.09 -1.30
C ASN A 55 -0.52 -4.38 -1.71
N ASP A 56 0.60 -5.10 -1.66
CA ASP A 56 1.93 -4.52 -1.77
C ASP A 56 2.50 -4.76 -3.16
N ILE A 57 3.04 -3.72 -3.76
CA ILE A 57 3.76 -3.79 -5.02
C ILE A 57 5.24 -3.62 -4.71
N SER A 58 6.08 -4.53 -5.24
CA SER A 58 7.51 -4.39 -5.21
C SER A 58 8.10 -4.54 -6.60
N PHE A 59 8.99 -3.64 -6.97
CA PHE A 59 9.68 -3.68 -8.24
C PHE A 59 11.07 -3.08 -8.15
N GLU A 60 11.93 -3.43 -9.09
CA GLU A 60 13.28 -2.89 -9.23
C GLU A 60 13.38 -1.96 -10.44
N ILE A 61 14.19 -0.93 -10.31
CA ILE A 61 14.54 -0.01 -11.40
C ILE A 61 16.04 -0.12 -11.67
N GLY A 62 16.39 -0.60 -12.87
CA GLY A 62 17.77 -0.71 -13.34
C GLY A 62 18.67 -1.57 -12.47
N GLY A 63 18.12 -2.45 -11.63
CA GLY A 63 18.85 -3.26 -10.66
C GLY A 63 19.56 -2.44 -9.56
N LYS A 64 19.25 -1.14 -9.44
CA LYS A 64 19.89 -0.20 -8.48
C LYS A 64 18.94 0.31 -7.42
N LEU A 65 17.65 0.33 -7.70
CA LEU A 65 16.60 0.73 -6.77
C LEU A 65 15.63 -0.43 -6.59
N VAL A 66 15.13 -0.60 -5.38
CA VAL A 66 13.98 -1.46 -5.08
C VAL A 66 12.90 -0.60 -4.44
N ILE A 67 11.71 -0.60 -5.03
CA ILE A 67 10.59 0.21 -4.61
C ILE A 67 9.55 -0.70 -3.97
N LEU A 68 9.08 -0.32 -2.78
CA LEU A 68 7.94 -0.96 -2.12
C LEU A 68 6.82 0.06 -2.00
N ILE A 69 5.65 -0.29 -2.53
CA ILE A 69 4.44 0.54 -2.45
C ILE A 69 3.35 -0.26 -1.76
N GLU A 70 2.91 0.23 -0.62
CA GLU A 70 1.72 -0.27 0.09
C GLU A 70 0.52 0.61 -0.28
N HIS A 71 -0.58 0.00 -0.70
CA HIS A 71 -1.86 0.68 -0.87
C HIS A 71 -2.79 0.33 0.29
N GLN A 72 -3.33 1.34 0.99
CA GLN A 72 -4.17 1.10 2.17
C GLN A 72 -5.34 2.08 2.30
N SER A 73 -6.46 1.56 2.78
CA SER A 73 -7.68 2.32 3.11
C SER A 73 -7.71 2.78 4.57
N THR A 74 -6.91 2.19 5.45
CA THR A 74 -6.84 2.51 6.89
C THR A 74 -5.47 3.06 7.25
N VAL A 75 -5.42 3.97 8.24
CA VAL A 75 -4.14 4.46 8.78
C VAL A 75 -3.52 3.36 9.64
N ASN A 76 -2.29 2.95 9.30
CA ASN A 76 -1.55 1.96 10.06
C ASN A 76 -0.22 2.55 10.56
N PRO A 77 -0.10 2.82 11.87
CA PRO A 77 1.11 3.42 12.43
C PRO A 77 2.33 2.48 12.39
N ASN A 78 2.12 1.17 12.19
CA ASN A 78 3.18 0.17 12.14
C ASN A 78 3.75 -0.05 10.72
N MET A 79 3.40 0.82 9.75
CA MET A 79 3.85 0.62 8.37
C MET A 79 5.37 0.64 8.20
N SER A 80 6.08 1.52 8.90
CA SER A 80 7.55 1.56 8.85
C SER A 80 8.17 0.24 9.33
N LEU A 81 7.63 -0.36 10.38
CA LEU A 81 8.06 -1.67 10.88
C LEU A 81 7.72 -2.80 9.88
N ARG A 82 6.54 -2.78 9.28
CA ARG A 82 6.16 -3.75 8.25
C ARG A 82 7.09 -3.66 7.03
N LEU A 83 7.37 -2.46 6.54
CA LEU A 83 8.25 -2.23 5.40
C LEU A 83 9.69 -2.66 5.68
N LEU A 84 10.18 -2.50 6.93
CA LEU A 84 11.48 -3.07 7.35
C LEU A 84 11.50 -4.60 7.18
N MET A 85 10.45 -5.27 7.63
CA MET A 85 10.37 -6.73 7.48
C MET A 85 10.30 -7.15 6.01
N TYR A 86 9.60 -6.38 5.18
CA TYR A 86 9.48 -6.66 3.75
C TYR A 86 10.81 -6.48 3.02
N ILE A 87 11.51 -5.36 3.24
CA ILE A 87 12.79 -5.13 2.57
C ILE A 87 13.86 -6.15 3.00
N ALA A 88 13.85 -6.58 4.26
CA ALA A 88 14.74 -7.63 4.72
C ALA A 88 14.55 -8.92 3.90
N ARG A 89 13.31 -9.33 3.66
CA ARG A 89 12.98 -10.50 2.83
C ARG A 89 13.36 -10.31 1.36
N VAL A 90 13.13 -9.12 0.81
CA VAL A 90 13.56 -8.81 -0.57
C VAL A 90 15.08 -8.94 -0.68
N TYR A 91 15.82 -8.43 0.29
CA TYR A 91 17.29 -8.57 0.30
C TYR A 91 17.75 -10.01 0.49
N GLU A 92 17.11 -10.81 1.33
CA GLU A 92 17.39 -12.25 1.41
C GLU A 92 17.26 -12.93 0.04
N LYS A 93 16.20 -12.62 -0.72
CA LYS A 93 15.98 -13.15 -2.07
C LYS A 93 17.05 -12.66 -3.07
N ILE A 94 17.38 -11.36 -3.07
CA ILE A 94 18.42 -10.77 -3.93
C ILE A 94 19.80 -11.33 -3.63
N LEU A 95 20.10 -11.55 -2.36
CA LEU A 95 21.37 -12.16 -1.92
C LEU A 95 21.47 -13.62 -2.31
N GLY A 96 20.37 -14.37 -2.21
CA GLY A 96 20.34 -15.80 -2.53
C GLY A 96 21.47 -16.56 -1.83
N ASN A 97 22.33 -17.21 -2.60
CA ASN A 97 23.48 -17.97 -2.09
C ASN A 97 24.76 -17.15 -1.89
N LYS A 98 24.71 -15.81 -1.98
CA LYS A 98 25.89 -14.98 -1.78
C LYS A 98 26.36 -15.08 -0.32
N ASN A 99 27.67 -15.31 -0.13
CA ASN A 99 28.23 -15.39 1.21
C ASN A 99 28.41 -14.00 1.82
N ILE A 100 27.49 -13.60 2.68
CA ILE A 100 27.51 -12.30 3.38
C ILE A 100 28.66 -12.20 4.41
N TYR A 101 29.31 -13.30 4.78
CA TYR A 101 30.46 -13.36 5.69
C TYR A 101 31.79 -13.22 4.96
N ALA A 102 31.78 -13.14 3.62
CA ALA A 102 33.02 -12.91 2.87
C ALA A 102 33.55 -11.50 3.11
N SER A 103 34.85 -11.31 3.01
CA SER A 103 35.50 -10.00 3.17
C SER A 103 35.15 -8.99 2.07
N LYS A 104 34.65 -9.45 0.94
CA LYS A 104 34.24 -8.60 -0.18
C LYS A 104 32.85 -7.98 0.09
N ARG A 105 32.77 -6.65 -0.02
CA ARG A 105 31.49 -5.93 0.11
C ARG A 105 30.50 -6.41 -0.96
N ILE A 106 29.29 -6.71 -0.52
CA ILE A 106 28.13 -6.98 -1.39
C ILE A 106 27.31 -5.71 -1.49
N SER A 107 26.99 -5.30 -2.73
CA SER A 107 26.07 -4.19 -2.98
C SER A 107 24.67 -4.74 -3.21
N VAL A 108 23.69 -4.06 -2.64
CA VAL A 108 22.25 -4.32 -2.83
C VAL A 108 21.57 -3.06 -3.38
N PRO A 109 20.43 -3.16 -4.06
CA PRO A 109 19.67 -2.00 -4.52
C PRO A 109 19.26 -1.11 -3.34
N ARG A 110 19.24 0.22 -3.57
CA ARG A 110 18.74 1.18 -2.58
C ARG A 110 17.22 1.03 -2.44
N PRO A 111 16.67 0.90 -1.23
CA PRO A 111 15.23 0.78 -1.04
C PRO A 111 14.57 2.16 -0.97
N GLU A 112 13.35 2.25 -1.50
CA GLU A 112 12.45 3.40 -1.36
C GLU A 112 11.05 2.90 -1.00
N PHE A 113 10.37 3.63 -0.10
CA PHE A 113 9.14 3.17 0.51
C PHE A 113 8.02 4.21 0.37
N PHE A 114 6.90 3.77 -0.17
CA PHE A 114 5.71 4.58 -0.35
C PHE A 114 4.50 3.89 0.27
N VAL A 115 3.62 4.71 0.84
CA VAL A 115 2.30 4.29 1.28
C VAL A 115 1.28 5.17 0.57
N LEU A 116 0.43 4.58 -0.25
CA LEU A 116 -0.62 5.29 -0.94
C LEU A 116 -1.91 5.16 -0.15
N TYR A 117 -2.29 6.23 0.52
CA TYR A 117 -3.49 6.26 1.35
C TYR A 117 -4.72 6.64 0.53
N ASN A 118 -5.73 5.77 0.54
CA ASN A 118 -7.01 6.00 -0.09
C ASN A 118 -8.17 5.61 0.84
N GLY A 119 -8.10 6.04 2.09
CA GLY A 119 -9.15 5.80 3.09
C GLY A 119 -10.15 6.93 3.19
N THR A 120 -11.18 6.74 4.02
CA THR A 120 -12.23 7.73 4.29
C THR A 120 -11.91 8.60 5.50
N ALA A 121 -11.05 8.16 6.42
CA ALA A 121 -10.63 8.94 7.57
C ALA A 121 -9.82 10.17 7.12
N PRO A 122 -9.96 11.33 7.81
CA PRO A 122 -9.13 12.50 7.53
C PRO A 122 -7.63 12.16 7.66
N TYR A 123 -6.86 12.48 6.62
CA TYR A 123 -5.43 12.24 6.62
C TYR A 123 -4.70 13.38 5.88
N PRO A 124 -3.49 13.77 6.31
CA PRO A 124 -2.68 14.77 5.61
C PRO A 124 -2.48 14.44 4.13
N ALA A 125 -2.22 15.46 3.32
CA ALA A 125 -1.88 15.26 1.92
C ALA A 125 -0.62 14.39 1.79
N GLU A 126 0.43 14.77 2.50
CA GLU A 126 1.66 14.00 2.60
C GLU A 126 2.13 13.93 4.05
N THR A 127 2.77 12.84 4.42
CA THR A 127 3.49 12.69 5.69
C THR A 127 4.59 11.65 5.55
N VAL A 128 5.46 11.55 6.54
CA VAL A 128 6.53 10.55 6.58
C VAL A 128 6.37 9.75 7.87
N LEU A 129 6.28 8.44 7.74
CA LEU A 129 6.35 7.51 8.86
C LEU A 129 7.80 7.13 9.09
N LYS A 130 8.25 7.22 10.33
CA LYS A 130 9.61 6.89 10.74
C LYS A 130 9.62 5.57 11.52
N LEU A 131 10.61 4.73 11.27
CA LEU A 131 10.79 3.51 12.05
C LEU A 131 11.13 3.82 13.51
N SER A 132 11.90 4.88 13.74
CA SER A 132 12.27 5.33 15.09
C SER A 132 11.07 5.68 15.97
N ASP A 133 9.94 6.06 15.38
CA ASP A 133 8.69 6.33 16.13
C ASP A 133 8.10 5.06 16.78
N THR A 134 8.54 3.87 16.35
CA THR A 134 8.10 2.58 16.91
C THR A 134 8.99 2.06 18.03
N PHE A 135 10.12 2.72 18.31
CA PHE A 135 11.07 2.25 19.32
C PHE A 135 10.61 2.62 20.72
N GLU A 136 10.81 1.70 21.67
CA GLU A 136 10.59 1.96 23.08
C GLU A 136 11.51 3.06 23.60
N LYS A 137 10.96 3.93 24.45
CA LYS A 137 11.74 5.00 25.10
C LYS A 137 12.61 4.44 26.22
N THR A 138 13.90 4.74 26.18
CA THR A 138 14.88 4.23 27.14
C THR A 138 15.10 5.11 28.38
N GLY A 139 14.45 6.27 28.46
CA GLY A 139 14.62 7.21 29.58
C GLY A 139 14.30 6.60 30.95
N SER A 140 13.34 5.67 31.04
CA SER A 140 13.04 4.94 32.28
C SER A 140 14.17 4.03 32.77
N LEU A 141 15.11 3.69 31.88
CA LEU A 141 16.32 2.90 32.20
C LEU A 141 17.51 3.76 32.59
N GLY A 142 17.34 5.09 32.63
CA GLY A 142 18.41 6.04 32.97
C GLY A 142 19.42 6.30 31.84
N PHE A 143 19.11 5.85 30.60
CA PHE A 143 19.95 6.15 29.44
C PHE A 143 19.49 7.47 28.77
N PRO A 144 20.43 8.30 28.29
CA PRO A 144 20.08 9.46 27.50
C PRO A 144 19.45 9.02 26.18
N GLU A 145 18.40 9.73 25.74
CA GLU A 145 17.81 9.52 24.42
C GLU A 145 18.82 9.93 23.33
N LYS A 146 18.98 9.10 22.30
CA LYS A 146 19.81 9.44 21.15
C LYS A 146 19.03 10.38 20.23
N GLU A 147 19.71 11.40 19.73
CA GLU A 147 19.12 12.31 18.72
C GLU A 147 18.74 11.60 17.43
N ASN A 148 19.55 10.63 17.01
CA ASN A 148 19.31 9.82 15.84
C ASN A 148 19.30 8.33 16.21
N ALA A 149 18.37 7.59 15.65
CA ALA A 149 18.35 6.14 15.78
C ALA A 149 19.48 5.50 14.97
N ASP A 150 20.08 4.42 15.47
CA ASP A 150 21.09 3.67 14.72
C ASP A 150 20.49 2.91 13.52
N LEU A 151 19.19 2.68 13.54
CA LEU A 151 18.41 2.11 12.43
C LEU A 151 17.22 3.02 12.14
N GLU A 152 17.12 3.49 10.90
CA GLU A 152 16.00 4.32 10.45
C GLU A 152 15.47 3.84 9.09
N LEU A 153 14.15 3.88 8.95
CA LEU A 153 13.43 3.70 7.71
C LEU A 153 12.38 4.80 7.61
N LEU A 154 12.35 5.50 6.49
CA LEU A 154 11.40 6.56 6.21
C LEU A 154 10.44 6.07 5.14
N ALA A 155 9.14 6.05 5.42
CA ALA A 155 8.10 5.74 4.45
C ALA A 155 7.31 7.00 4.11
N LYS A 156 7.32 7.41 2.83
CA LYS A 156 6.54 8.54 2.32
C LYS A 156 5.09 8.13 2.15
N VAL A 157 4.20 8.75 2.89
CA VAL A 157 2.75 8.55 2.75
C VAL A 157 2.17 9.63 1.85
N VAL A 158 1.45 9.21 0.81
CA VAL A 158 0.79 10.09 -0.15
C VAL A 158 -0.70 9.81 -0.13
N ASN A 159 -1.49 10.80 0.23
CA ASN A 159 -2.95 10.70 0.20
C ASN A 159 -3.42 10.88 -1.26
N ILE A 160 -3.89 9.79 -1.86
CA ILE A 160 -4.32 9.76 -3.27
C ILE A 160 -5.83 9.93 -3.45
N ASN A 161 -6.56 10.31 -2.40
CA ASN A 161 -7.98 10.64 -2.55
C ASN A 161 -8.18 11.81 -3.51
N GLN A 162 -9.31 11.83 -4.19
CA GLN A 162 -9.68 12.91 -5.10
C GLN A 162 -9.62 14.27 -4.41
N GLY A 163 -9.00 15.25 -5.05
CA GLY A 163 -8.76 16.59 -4.48
C GLY A 163 -7.56 16.67 -3.53
N LYS A 164 -6.81 15.58 -3.34
CA LYS A 164 -5.55 15.56 -2.60
C LYS A 164 -4.38 15.31 -3.55
N ASN A 165 -3.20 15.89 -3.23
CA ASN A 165 -1.96 15.70 -4.00
C ASN A 165 -2.13 15.77 -5.52
N GLU A 166 -2.93 16.71 -6.00
CA GLU A 166 -3.21 16.85 -7.43
C GLU A 166 -1.93 16.98 -8.28
N GLY A 167 -0.87 17.56 -7.73
CA GLY A 167 0.43 17.67 -8.38
C GLY A 167 1.09 16.32 -8.66
N ILE A 168 0.89 15.32 -7.81
CA ILE A 168 1.37 13.95 -7.99
C ILE A 168 0.35 13.15 -8.80
N VAL A 169 -0.90 13.16 -8.36
CA VAL A 169 -1.96 12.33 -8.95
C VAL A 169 -2.17 12.64 -10.44
N LYS A 170 -2.14 13.91 -10.85
CA LYS A 170 -2.33 14.30 -12.26
C LYS A 170 -1.14 13.95 -13.16
N LYS A 171 0.05 13.70 -12.60
CA LYS A 171 1.23 13.29 -13.37
C LYS A 171 1.20 11.81 -13.77
N CYS A 172 0.44 10.98 -13.04
CA CYS A 172 0.17 9.60 -13.38
C CYS A 172 -1.31 9.47 -13.77
N LYS A 173 -1.59 9.35 -15.07
CA LYS A 173 -2.96 9.26 -15.60
C LYS A 173 -3.71 8.05 -15.00
N THR A 174 -3.00 6.95 -14.83
CA THR A 174 -3.55 5.73 -14.26
C THR A 174 -3.90 5.91 -12.77
N LEU A 175 -3.05 6.57 -11.99
CA LEU A 175 -3.34 6.90 -10.59
C LEU A 175 -4.52 7.87 -10.45
N ALA A 176 -4.58 8.88 -11.32
CA ALA A 176 -5.71 9.83 -11.38
C ALA A 176 -7.03 9.10 -11.67
N GLY A 177 -7.01 8.19 -12.64
CA GLY A 177 -8.17 7.37 -12.99
C GLY A 177 -8.60 6.47 -11.83
N TYR A 178 -7.64 5.83 -11.13
CA TYR A 178 -7.93 5.01 -9.96
C TYR A 178 -8.56 5.83 -8.81
N SER A 179 -7.98 6.98 -8.49
CA SER A 179 -8.51 7.91 -7.48
C SER A 179 -9.95 8.34 -7.80
N ALA A 180 -10.21 8.71 -9.06
CA ALA A 180 -11.53 9.10 -9.51
C ALA A 180 -12.54 7.93 -9.46
N PHE A 181 -12.11 6.74 -9.87
CA PHE A 181 -12.94 5.53 -9.82
C PHE A 181 -13.38 5.21 -8.39
N VAL A 182 -12.46 5.17 -7.42
CA VAL A 182 -12.79 4.91 -6.01
C VAL A 182 -13.70 6.00 -5.43
N ALA A 183 -13.47 7.27 -5.79
CA ALA A 183 -14.34 8.36 -5.37
C ALA A 183 -15.78 8.18 -5.89
N LYS A 184 -15.95 7.73 -7.14
CA LYS A 184 -17.28 7.46 -7.73
C LYS A 184 -17.97 6.25 -7.09
N VAL A 185 -17.23 5.21 -6.77
CA VAL A 185 -17.81 4.08 -6.03
C VAL A 185 -18.38 4.55 -4.69
N ARG A 186 -17.63 5.33 -3.91
CA ARG A 186 -18.07 5.88 -2.62
C ARG A 186 -19.25 6.86 -2.74
N GLU A 187 -19.28 7.66 -3.81
CA GLU A 187 -20.39 8.57 -4.10
C GLU A 187 -21.69 7.79 -4.32
N PHE A 188 -21.65 6.79 -5.21
CA PHE A 188 -22.82 5.98 -5.51
C PHE A 188 -23.24 5.09 -4.34
N GLU A 189 -22.32 4.60 -3.52
CA GLU A 189 -22.64 3.87 -2.30
C GLU A 189 -23.45 4.71 -1.32
N LYS A 190 -23.09 5.98 -1.14
CA LYS A 190 -23.86 6.92 -0.31
C LYS A 190 -25.27 7.21 -0.87
N GLU A 191 -25.43 7.17 -2.19
CA GLU A 191 -26.71 7.42 -2.85
C GLU A 191 -27.66 6.23 -2.77
N CYS A 192 -27.19 5.01 -3.04
CA CYS A 192 -28.05 3.84 -3.16
C CYS A 192 -28.01 2.90 -1.96
N GLY A 193 -27.01 3.02 -1.07
CA GLY A 193 -26.86 2.15 0.11
C GLY A 193 -26.51 0.69 -0.20
N ASP A 194 -26.27 0.36 -1.47
CA ASP A 194 -25.91 -0.97 -1.95
C ASP A 194 -24.54 -0.94 -2.63
N LYS A 195 -23.59 -1.69 -2.07
CA LYS A 195 -22.20 -1.72 -2.53
C LYS A 195 -22.06 -2.28 -3.94
N GLU A 196 -22.79 -3.35 -4.26
CA GLU A 196 -22.71 -4.00 -5.56
C GLU A 196 -23.29 -3.09 -6.66
N GLU A 197 -24.41 -2.47 -6.40
CA GLU A 197 -25.01 -1.51 -7.33
C GLU A 197 -24.14 -0.26 -7.49
N ALA A 198 -23.55 0.25 -6.41
CA ALA A 198 -22.61 1.36 -6.45
C ALA A 198 -21.41 1.07 -7.36
N MET A 199 -20.83 -0.12 -7.26
CA MET A 199 -19.71 -0.55 -8.11
C MET A 199 -20.12 -0.66 -9.58
N LYS A 200 -21.28 -1.27 -9.87
CA LYS A 200 -21.81 -1.37 -11.24
C LYS A 200 -22.00 0.01 -11.86
N ARG A 201 -22.56 0.95 -11.08
CA ARG A 201 -22.75 2.35 -11.51
C ARG A 201 -21.42 3.06 -11.74
N ALA A 202 -20.42 2.87 -10.84
CA ALA A 202 -19.12 3.48 -10.97
C ALA A 202 -18.35 2.95 -12.20
N VAL A 203 -18.35 1.63 -12.43
CA VAL A 203 -17.73 1.03 -13.63
C VAL A 203 -18.36 1.61 -14.90
N ARG A 204 -19.68 1.68 -14.98
CA ARG A 204 -20.38 2.26 -16.13
C ARG A 204 -20.03 3.74 -16.31
N HIS A 205 -20.14 4.54 -15.24
CA HIS A 205 -19.80 5.96 -15.26
C HIS A 205 -18.36 6.20 -15.73
N CYS A 206 -17.39 5.45 -15.19
CA CYS A 206 -16.00 5.63 -15.55
C CYS A 206 -15.71 5.27 -17.00
N ARG A 207 -16.30 4.18 -17.52
CA ARG A 207 -16.21 3.83 -18.95
C ARG A 207 -16.78 4.92 -19.86
N ASP A 208 -17.96 5.44 -19.51
CA ASP A 208 -18.66 6.46 -20.30
C ASP A 208 -17.94 7.82 -20.29
N ASN A 209 -17.06 8.06 -19.32
CA ASN A 209 -16.27 9.29 -19.16
C ASN A 209 -14.76 9.10 -19.41
N ASP A 210 -14.36 8.05 -20.09
CA ASP A 210 -12.96 7.72 -20.44
C ASP A 210 -12.01 7.58 -19.23
N ILE A 211 -12.54 7.29 -18.04
CA ILE A 211 -11.77 7.03 -16.81
C ILE A 211 -11.44 5.54 -16.76
N LEU A 212 -10.16 5.19 -16.89
CA LEU A 212 -9.70 3.79 -16.95
C LEU A 212 -10.48 2.92 -17.95
N LYS A 213 -10.99 3.51 -19.03
CA LYS A 213 -11.94 2.88 -19.94
C LYS A 213 -11.48 1.54 -20.46
N GLU A 214 -10.32 1.48 -21.11
CA GLU A 214 -9.78 0.24 -21.69
C GLU A 214 -9.58 -0.86 -20.63
N PHE A 215 -9.10 -0.48 -19.45
CA PHE A 215 -8.92 -1.39 -18.33
C PHE A 215 -10.25 -1.95 -17.83
N LEU A 216 -11.26 -1.09 -17.64
CA LEU A 216 -12.58 -1.48 -17.15
C LEU A 216 -13.40 -2.24 -18.21
N GLU A 217 -13.25 -1.95 -19.50
CA GLU A 217 -13.86 -2.71 -20.57
C GLU A 217 -13.33 -4.15 -20.63
N LYS A 218 -12.02 -4.31 -20.46
CA LYS A 218 -11.36 -5.61 -20.50
C LYS A 218 -11.57 -6.43 -19.21
N ASN A 219 -11.59 -5.77 -18.06
CA ASN A 219 -11.48 -6.43 -16.75
C ASN A 219 -12.64 -6.08 -15.79
N GLY A 220 -13.74 -5.45 -16.25
CA GLY A 220 -14.77 -4.91 -15.37
C GLY A 220 -15.40 -5.91 -14.41
N THR A 221 -15.65 -7.16 -14.83
CA THR A 221 -16.18 -8.21 -13.96
C THR A 221 -15.16 -8.60 -12.87
N GLU A 222 -13.89 -8.69 -13.23
CA GLU A 222 -12.81 -9.06 -12.31
C GLU A 222 -12.55 -7.96 -11.29
N VAL A 223 -12.56 -6.69 -11.74
CA VAL A 223 -12.50 -5.51 -10.87
C VAL A 223 -13.66 -5.49 -9.88
N MET A 224 -14.88 -5.78 -10.30
CA MET A 224 -16.03 -5.87 -9.40
C MET A 224 -15.85 -6.95 -8.33
N ASN A 225 -15.41 -8.15 -8.72
CA ASN A 225 -15.16 -9.24 -7.79
C ASN A 225 -14.05 -8.90 -6.77
N MET A 226 -13.00 -8.23 -7.21
CA MET A 226 -11.92 -7.76 -6.34
C MET A 226 -12.43 -6.74 -5.31
N LEU A 227 -13.17 -5.72 -5.76
CA LEU A 227 -13.72 -4.70 -4.87
C LEU A 227 -14.68 -5.28 -3.82
N MET A 228 -15.55 -6.22 -4.21
CA MET A 228 -16.43 -6.91 -3.27
C MET A 228 -15.63 -7.65 -2.19
N THR A 229 -14.51 -8.24 -2.57
CA THR A 229 -13.63 -8.94 -1.63
C THR A 229 -12.89 -7.95 -0.73
N GLU A 230 -12.32 -6.89 -1.25
CA GLU A 230 -11.60 -5.86 -0.48
C GLU A 230 -12.50 -5.23 0.59
N TRP A 231 -13.70 -4.83 0.21
CA TRP A 231 -14.63 -4.13 1.11
C TRP A 231 -15.26 -5.03 2.16
N SER A 232 -15.47 -6.32 1.86
CA SER A 232 -15.90 -7.27 2.87
C SER A 232 -14.83 -7.47 3.96
N TRP A 233 -13.55 -7.34 3.60
CA TRP A 233 -12.45 -7.39 4.56
C TRP A 233 -12.30 -6.10 5.37
N ASP A 234 -12.48 -4.94 4.77
CA ASP A 234 -12.43 -3.66 5.47
C ASP A 234 -13.56 -3.55 6.51
N ASP A 235 -14.77 -4.00 6.16
CA ASP A 235 -15.90 -4.09 7.09
C ASP A 235 -15.62 -5.07 8.25
N ALA A 236 -15.09 -6.26 7.95
CA ALA A 236 -14.74 -7.24 8.97
C ALA A 236 -13.63 -6.76 9.93
N LEU A 237 -12.71 -5.93 9.41
CA LEU A 237 -11.67 -5.31 10.24
C LEU A 237 -12.21 -4.18 11.11
N ALA A 238 -13.11 -3.36 10.57
CA ALA A 238 -13.75 -2.29 11.34
C ALA A 238 -14.54 -2.88 12.52
N VAL A 239 -15.31 -3.95 12.28
CA VAL A 239 -16.02 -4.68 13.33
C VAL A 239 -15.07 -5.24 14.39
N ARG A 240 -13.99 -5.93 13.99
CA ARG A 240 -13.00 -6.44 14.94
C ARG A 240 -12.27 -5.36 15.72
N TYR A 241 -12.04 -4.20 15.10
CA TYR A 241 -11.43 -3.07 15.78
C TYR A 241 -12.37 -2.47 16.84
N GLU A 242 -13.66 -2.38 16.53
CA GLU A 242 -14.69 -1.94 17.49
C GLU A 242 -14.85 -2.93 18.64
N GLU A 243 -14.95 -4.23 18.34
CA GLU A 243 -15.00 -5.30 19.35
C GLU A 243 -13.79 -5.25 20.30
N GLY A 244 -12.56 -5.19 19.76
CA GLY A 244 -11.35 -5.11 20.59
C GLY A 244 -11.25 -3.82 21.39
N ARG A 245 -11.87 -2.71 20.92
CA ARG A 245 -11.94 -1.45 21.66
C ARG A 245 -12.96 -1.52 22.80
N GLU A 246 -14.05 -2.25 22.61
CA GLU A 246 -15.05 -2.48 23.65
C GLU A 246 -14.51 -3.42 24.72
N GLU A 247 -13.90 -4.55 24.34
CA GLU A 247 -13.22 -5.47 25.28
C GLU A 247 -12.15 -4.77 26.11
N GLY A 248 -11.31 -3.92 25.49
CA GLY A 248 -10.30 -3.13 26.21
C GLY A 248 -10.88 -2.08 27.18
N ARG A 249 -12.10 -1.57 26.91
CA ARG A 249 -12.80 -0.67 27.85
C ARG A 249 -13.40 -1.44 29.04
N GLU A 250 -13.93 -2.63 28.82
CA GLU A 250 -14.48 -3.48 29.87
C GLU A 250 -13.39 -3.99 30.81
N GLU A 251 -12.20 -4.37 30.30
CA GLU A 251 -11.05 -4.77 31.13
C GLU A 251 -10.52 -3.64 32.01
N ILE A 252 -10.52 -2.40 31.51
CA ILE A 252 -10.08 -1.22 32.28
C ILE A 252 -11.15 -0.85 33.32
N GLY A 253 -12.43 -0.94 32.96
CA GLY A 253 -13.56 -0.68 33.86
C GLY A 253 -13.68 -1.71 34.99
N GLY A 254 -13.31 -2.96 34.74
CA GLY A 254 -13.34 -4.05 35.77
C GLY A 254 -12.19 -4.01 36.79
N ARG A 255 -11.09 -3.32 36.51
CA ARG A 255 -9.94 -3.18 37.45
C ARG A 255 -10.02 -1.98 38.41
N GLY A 256 -11.05 -1.16 38.29
CA GLY A 256 -11.27 0.04 39.15
C GLY A 256 -12.20 -0.19 40.34
N GLY A 257 -12.61 -1.43 40.63
CA GLY A 257 -13.58 -1.77 41.67
C GLY A 257 -13.12 -2.85 42.66
N ALA A 258 -11.85 -2.83 43.09
CA ALA A 258 -11.40 -3.66 44.18
C ALA A 258 -10.51 -2.88 45.14
#